data_c989ce98da96100a1619059eeebc65c5
#
_entry.id   c989ce98da96100a1619059eeebc65c5
#
_cell.length_a   1.000
_cell.length_b   1.000
_cell.length_c   1.000
_cell.angle_alpha   90.00
_cell.angle_beta   90.00
_cell.angle_gamma   90.00
#
_symmetry.space_group_name_H-M   'P 1'
#
loop_
_entity.id
_entity.type
_entity.pdbx_description
1 polymer ?
#
loop_
_entity_poly.entity_id
_entity_poly.type
_entity_poly.pdbx_seq_one_letter_code
_entity_poly.pdbx_strand_id
1 'polypeptide(L)'
;MIIIEPCAGLGNKLLGMSSAYAVAQKLNRELIVMWKREVGCNVKAEELFDLPFRVIEISENGYSKEPVAHFRGNQLKKKWRAKADRFLECGDVEAIKKQKGYEGLLAVIEKEPVIYIKSFGPLCELDAASLAFLKPSAGILQKGEPLFS
;
A
#
# COMPACT_ATOMS: atom_id res chain seq x y z
N MET A 1 -10.48 -8.76 -4.76
CA MET A 1 -9.17 -8.14 -4.97
C MET A 1 -9.12 -6.79 -4.26
N ILE A 2 -8.07 -6.56 -3.51
CA ILE A 2 -7.82 -5.29 -2.85
C ILE A 2 -6.58 -4.67 -3.48
N ILE A 3 -6.70 -3.42 -3.93
CA ILE A 3 -5.58 -2.65 -4.45
C ILE A 3 -5.37 -1.51 -3.46
N ILE A 4 -4.19 -1.45 -2.84
CA ILE A 4 -3.83 -0.39 -1.91
C ILE A 4 -2.74 0.50 -2.50
N GLU A 5 -2.94 1.82 -2.41
CA GLU A 5 -1.91 2.81 -2.69
C GLU A 5 -1.59 3.51 -1.37
N PRO A 6 -0.60 3.01 -0.61
CA PRO A 6 -0.20 3.68 0.62
C PRO A 6 0.56 4.96 0.31
N CYS A 7 0.28 6.02 1.05
CA CYS A 7 0.78 7.37 0.79
C CYS A 7 1.63 7.90 1.94
N ALA A 8 2.32 9.00 1.65
CA ALA A 8 3.19 9.74 2.56
C ALA A 8 4.52 9.04 2.85
N GLY A 9 5.11 9.24 4.03
CA GLY A 9 6.42 8.71 4.36
C GLY A 9 6.43 7.20 4.59
N LEU A 10 7.62 6.65 4.80
CA LEU A 10 7.81 5.20 4.93
C LEU A 10 6.95 4.60 6.04
N GLY A 11 6.88 5.23 7.21
CA GLY A 11 6.08 4.74 8.33
C GLY A 11 4.60 4.60 7.97
N ASN A 12 4.02 5.62 7.35
CA ASN A 12 2.62 5.59 6.92
C ASN A 12 2.39 4.54 5.82
N LYS A 13 3.35 4.41 4.89
CA LYS A 13 3.27 3.38 3.85
C LYS A 13 3.27 1.97 4.43
N LEU A 14 4.11 1.72 5.43
CA LEU A 14 4.17 0.43 6.10
C LEU A 14 2.88 0.12 6.84
N LEU A 15 2.30 1.11 7.52
CA LEU A 15 1.00 0.93 8.20
C LEU A 15 -0.12 0.63 7.20
N GLY A 16 -0.19 1.38 6.11
CA GLY A 16 -1.19 1.16 5.06
C GLY A 16 -1.06 -0.20 4.41
N MET A 17 0.15 -0.56 4.00
CA MET A 17 0.44 -1.82 3.34
C MET A 17 0.18 -3.02 4.26
N SER A 18 0.67 -2.96 5.50
CA SER A 18 0.53 -4.06 6.46
C SER A 18 -0.92 -4.28 6.86
N SER A 19 -1.68 -3.20 7.06
CA SER A 19 -3.11 -3.31 7.38
C SER A 19 -3.92 -3.85 6.19
N ALA A 20 -3.58 -3.44 4.97
CA ALA A 20 -4.21 -3.97 3.77
C ALA A 20 -3.94 -5.47 3.61
N TYR A 21 -2.72 -5.92 3.92
CA TYR A 21 -2.37 -7.34 3.91
C TYR A 21 -3.20 -8.12 4.95
N ALA A 22 -3.30 -7.60 6.17
CA ALA A 22 -4.12 -8.23 7.22
C ALA A 22 -5.59 -8.34 6.81
N VAL A 23 -6.16 -7.30 6.23
CA VAL A 23 -7.54 -7.31 5.73
C VAL A 23 -7.69 -8.31 4.58
N ALA A 24 -6.76 -8.34 3.64
CA ALA A 24 -6.78 -9.26 2.51
C ALA A 24 -6.76 -10.72 2.98
N GLN A 25 -5.91 -11.04 3.96
CA GLN A 25 -5.86 -12.39 4.54
C GLN A 25 -7.16 -12.75 5.25
N LYS A 26 -7.72 -11.83 6.03
CA LYS A 26 -8.99 -12.05 6.74
C LYS A 26 -10.13 -12.32 5.77
N LEU A 27 -10.18 -11.63 4.65
CA LEU A 27 -11.22 -11.78 3.63
C LEU A 27 -10.90 -12.82 2.56
N ASN A 28 -9.72 -13.44 2.63
CA ASN A 28 -9.21 -14.38 1.65
C ASN A 28 -9.22 -13.78 0.23
N ARG A 29 -8.66 -12.59 0.09
CA ARG A 29 -8.59 -11.85 -1.17
C ARG A 29 -7.15 -11.59 -1.59
N GLU A 30 -6.94 -11.50 -2.89
CA GLU A 30 -5.66 -11.07 -3.46
C GLU A 30 -5.39 -9.61 -3.13
N LEU A 31 -4.14 -9.29 -2.79
CA LEU A 31 -3.67 -7.93 -2.54
C LEU A 31 -2.69 -7.50 -3.62
N ILE A 32 -2.88 -6.29 -4.13
CA ILE A 32 -1.92 -5.62 -5.00
C ILE A 32 -1.58 -4.29 -4.36
N VAL A 33 -0.29 -4.02 -4.21
CA VAL A 33 0.21 -2.77 -3.63
C VAL A 33 0.77 -1.88 -4.74
N MET A 34 0.23 -0.67 -4.85
CA MET A 34 0.75 0.38 -5.72
C MET A 34 1.73 1.21 -4.87
N TRP A 35 3.00 0.87 -4.95
CA TRP A 35 4.03 1.55 -4.15
C TRP A 35 4.58 2.75 -4.91
N LYS A 36 4.30 3.94 -4.41
CA LYS A 36 4.70 5.18 -5.04
C LYS A 36 5.94 5.78 -4.35
N ARG A 37 6.97 6.06 -5.13
CA ARG A 37 8.10 6.85 -4.66
C ARG A 37 7.71 8.32 -4.69
N GLU A 38 7.84 8.98 -3.55
CA GLU A 38 7.41 10.38 -3.36
C GLU A 38 8.22 11.05 -2.26
N VAL A 39 7.92 12.31 -1.98
CA VAL A 39 8.51 13.04 -0.86
C VAL A 39 8.32 12.25 0.43
N GLY A 40 9.40 12.05 1.18
CA GLY A 40 9.39 11.28 2.42
C GLY A 40 9.59 9.77 2.25
N CYS A 41 9.51 9.25 1.01
CA CYS A 41 9.78 7.84 0.75
C CYS A 41 10.21 7.64 -0.72
N ASN A 42 11.47 7.90 -1.02
CA ASN A 42 12.03 7.74 -2.36
C ASN A 42 12.83 6.43 -2.49
N VAL A 43 12.19 5.32 -2.16
CA VAL A 43 12.80 3.98 -2.22
C VAL A 43 11.74 3.00 -2.72
N LYS A 44 12.18 1.98 -3.47
CA LYS A 44 11.30 0.90 -3.91
C LYS A 44 11.00 -0.06 -2.77
N ALA A 45 9.78 -0.55 -2.69
CA ALA A 45 9.42 -1.55 -1.68
C ALA A 45 10.30 -2.80 -1.78
N GLU A 46 10.61 -3.24 -2.98
CA GLU A 46 11.45 -4.41 -3.25
C GLU A 46 12.89 -4.25 -2.74
N GLU A 47 13.39 -3.02 -2.65
CA GLU A 47 14.71 -2.74 -2.10
C GLU A 47 14.76 -2.95 -0.58
N LEU A 48 13.63 -2.81 0.10
CA LEU A 48 13.52 -2.90 1.55
C LEU A 48 13.10 -4.28 2.05
N PHE A 49 12.12 -4.90 1.39
CA PHE A 49 11.45 -6.09 1.90
C PHE A 49 11.23 -7.14 0.83
N ASP A 50 11.22 -8.41 1.26
CA ASP A 50 10.69 -9.52 0.49
C ASP A 50 9.20 -9.65 0.83
N LEU A 51 8.34 -9.35 -0.12
CA LEU A 51 6.90 -9.24 0.13
C LEU A 51 6.12 -10.41 -0.46
N PRO A 52 5.09 -10.92 0.26
CA PRO A 52 4.33 -12.10 -0.17
C PRO A 52 3.17 -11.77 -1.13
N PHE A 53 3.11 -10.57 -1.66
CA PHE A 53 2.07 -10.11 -2.58
C PHE A 53 2.67 -9.31 -3.73
N ARG A 54 1.86 -9.06 -4.75
CA ARG A 54 2.30 -8.28 -5.91
C ARG A 54 2.46 -6.80 -5.57
N VAL A 55 3.59 -6.23 -5.96
CA VAL A 55 3.87 -4.80 -5.84
C VAL A 55 4.06 -4.21 -7.23
N ILE A 56 3.41 -3.08 -7.48
CA ILE A 56 3.58 -2.28 -8.69
C ILE A 56 4.26 -0.98 -8.29
N GLU A 57 5.48 -0.78 -8.77
CA GLU A 57 6.27 0.42 -8.46
C GLU A 57 5.85 1.57 -9.36
N ILE A 58 5.52 2.71 -8.74
CA ILE A 58 5.22 3.95 -9.45
C ILE A 58 6.04 5.08 -8.83
N SER A 59 6.21 6.19 -9.55
CA SER A 59 6.95 7.33 -9.02
C SER A 59 6.27 8.64 -9.40
N GLU A 60 6.37 9.62 -8.52
CA GLU A 60 5.96 10.99 -8.82
C GLU A 60 6.96 11.63 -9.79
N ASN A 61 6.49 12.66 -10.51
CA ASN A 61 7.34 13.46 -11.37
C ASN A 61 8.47 14.08 -10.55
N GLY A 62 9.71 13.94 -11.03
CA GLY A 62 10.89 14.43 -10.35
C GLY A 62 11.56 13.46 -9.39
N TYR A 63 10.91 12.33 -9.04
CA TYR A 63 11.47 11.31 -8.15
C TYR A 63 12.02 10.08 -8.89
N SER A 64 11.82 10.03 -10.19
CA SER A 64 12.47 9.05 -11.05
C SER A 64 13.34 9.79 -12.05
N LYS A 65 14.55 9.32 -12.24
CA LYS A 65 15.44 9.83 -13.30
C LYS A 65 15.00 9.34 -14.69
N GLU A 66 14.04 8.42 -14.73
CA GLU A 66 13.54 7.83 -15.96
C GLU A 66 12.12 8.34 -16.25
N PRO A 67 11.95 9.33 -17.17
CA PRO A 67 10.62 9.83 -17.54
C PRO A 67 9.66 8.72 -18.01
N VAL A 68 10.21 7.70 -18.66
CA VAL A 68 9.45 6.55 -19.16
C VAL A 68 8.88 5.74 -18.01
N ALA A 69 9.64 5.53 -16.93
CA ALA A 69 9.18 4.79 -15.75
C ALA A 69 8.02 5.50 -15.06
N HIS A 70 8.09 6.83 -14.95
CA HIS A 70 7.01 7.63 -14.39
C HIS A 70 5.73 7.51 -15.23
N PHE A 71 5.87 7.65 -16.54
CA PHE A 71 4.73 7.53 -17.46
C PHE A 71 4.07 6.15 -17.38
N ARG A 72 4.88 5.09 -17.40
CA ARG A 72 4.39 3.69 -17.28
C ARG A 72 3.69 3.46 -15.95
N GLY A 73 4.23 4.00 -14.87
CA GLY A 73 3.61 3.91 -13.54
C GLY A 73 2.22 4.53 -13.51
N ASN A 74 2.06 5.71 -14.09
CA ASN A 74 0.77 6.39 -14.19
C ASN A 74 -0.23 5.62 -15.06
N GLN A 75 0.22 5.03 -16.16
CA GLN A 75 -0.61 4.19 -17.02
C GLN A 75 -1.10 2.93 -16.28
N LEU A 76 -0.21 2.28 -15.55
CA LEU A 76 -0.56 1.12 -14.71
C LEU A 76 -1.57 1.50 -13.63
N LYS A 77 -1.39 2.62 -12.97
CA LYS A 77 -2.32 3.13 -11.96
C LYS A 77 -3.71 3.34 -12.54
N LYS A 78 -3.82 4.00 -13.69
CA LYS A 78 -5.09 4.21 -14.39
C LYS A 78 -5.75 2.90 -14.78
N LYS A 79 -4.97 1.95 -15.27
CA LYS A 79 -5.46 0.61 -15.65
C LYS A 79 -6.08 -0.13 -14.47
N TRP A 80 -5.40 -0.10 -13.31
CA TRP A 80 -5.91 -0.78 -12.11
C TRP A 80 -7.10 -0.07 -11.51
N ARG A 81 -7.13 1.28 -11.51
CA ARG A 81 -8.29 2.04 -11.05
C ARG A 81 -9.52 1.77 -11.91
N ALA A 82 -9.35 1.61 -13.22
CA ALA A 82 -10.45 1.30 -14.13
C ALA A 82 -11.08 -0.08 -13.88
N LYS A 83 -10.33 -1.02 -13.28
CA LYS A 83 -10.83 -2.35 -12.94
C LYS A 83 -11.60 -2.38 -11.61
N ALA A 84 -11.48 -1.35 -10.79
CA ALA A 84 -12.10 -1.32 -9.47
C ALA A 84 -13.59 -1.02 -9.56
N ASP A 85 -14.39 -1.72 -8.76
CA ASP A 85 -15.81 -1.45 -8.60
C ASP A 85 -16.03 -0.21 -7.75
N ARG A 86 -15.08 0.09 -6.88
CA ARG A 86 -15.11 1.27 -6.02
C ARG A 86 -13.70 1.81 -5.79
N PHE A 87 -13.59 3.13 -5.72
CA PHE A 87 -12.37 3.84 -5.39
C PHE A 87 -12.58 4.66 -4.12
N LEU A 88 -11.67 4.51 -3.15
CA LEU A 88 -11.64 5.32 -1.92
C LEU A 88 -10.40 6.21 -1.92
N GLU A 89 -10.61 7.51 -1.86
CA GLU A 89 -9.54 8.48 -1.61
C GLU A 89 -9.17 8.47 -0.12
N CYS A 90 -8.04 9.09 0.22
CA CYS A 90 -7.60 9.22 1.61
C CYS A 90 -8.67 9.84 2.51
N GLY A 91 -9.34 10.88 2.02
CA GLY A 91 -10.42 11.54 2.76
C GLY A 91 -11.62 10.63 3.00
N ASP A 92 -11.96 9.78 2.04
CA ASP A 92 -13.05 8.81 2.18
C ASP A 92 -12.73 7.78 3.26
N VAL A 93 -11.50 7.28 3.26
CA VAL A 93 -11.02 6.30 4.27
C VAL A 93 -11.12 6.90 5.66
N GLU A 94 -10.61 8.12 5.86
CA GLU A 94 -10.64 8.79 7.16
C GLU A 94 -12.07 9.10 7.61
N ALA A 95 -12.94 9.51 6.68
CA ALA A 95 -14.35 9.77 6.99
C ALA A 95 -15.08 8.50 7.46
N ILE A 96 -14.86 7.38 6.79
CA ILE A 96 -15.47 6.10 7.17
C ILE A 96 -14.96 5.66 8.54
N LYS A 97 -13.65 5.76 8.79
CA LYS A 97 -13.05 5.39 10.08
C LYS A 97 -13.60 6.26 11.22
N LYS A 98 -13.77 7.55 10.98
CA LYS A 98 -14.29 8.48 11.98
C LYS A 98 -15.75 8.21 12.32
N GLN A 99 -16.58 7.88 11.33
CA GLN A 99 -18.01 7.65 11.50
C GLN A 99 -18.36 6.25 11.97
N LYS A 100 -17.67 5.24 11.46
CA LYS A 100 -18.04 3.82 11.64
C LYS A 100 -16.89 2.95 12.16
N GLY A 101 -15.72 3.53 12.42
CA GLY A 101 -14.55 2.80 12.89
C GLY A 101 -13.95 1.85 11.86
N TYR A 102 -13.00 1.05 12.29
CA TYR A 102 -12.37 0.04 11.43
C TYR A 102 -13.37 -1.03 10.96
N GLU A 103 -14.35 -1.37 11.79
CA GLU A 103 -15.39 -2.34 11.42
C GLU A 103 -16.23 -1.83 10.24
N GLY A 104 -16.57 -0.55 10.23
CA GLY A 104 -17.28 0.06 9.12
C GLY A 104 -16.47 0.11 7.84
N LEU A 105 -15.18 0.37 7.94
CA LEU A 105 -14.28 0.34 6.78
C LEU A 105 -14.15 -1.09 6.24
N LEU A 106 -13.99 -2.07 7.11
CA LEU A 106 -13.93 -3.49 6.72
C LEU A 106 -15.21 -3.91 5.96
N ALA A 107 -16.37 -3.49 6.43
CA ALA A 107 -17.65 -3.79 5.79
C ALA A 107 -17.72 -3.19 4.36
N VAL A 108 -17.22 -1.98 4.16
CA VAL A 108 -17.15 -1.36 2.83
C VAL A 108 -16.23 -2.15 1.91
N ILE A 109 -15.06 -2.56 2.40
CA ILE A 109 -14.10 -3.34 1.62
C ILE A 109 -14.66 -4.70 1.25
N GLU A 110 -15.29 -5.37 2.20
CA GLU A 110 -15.86 -6.71 2.00
C GLU A 110 -16.96 -6.73 0.94
N LYS A 111 -17.74 -5.66 0.86
CA LYS A 111 -18.86 -5.53 -0.06
C LYS A 111 -18.44 -5.48 -1.53
N GLU A 112 -17.26 -4.93 -1.81
CA GLU A 112 -16.83 -4.68 -3.18
C GLU A 112 -15.89 -5.79 -3.68
N PRO A 113 -16.18 -6.44 -4.82
CA PRO A 113 -15.30 -7.49 -5.36
C PRO A 113 -13.90 -6.99 -5.71
N VAL A 114 -13.78 -5.79 -6.27
CA VAL A 114 -12.51 -5.13 -6.57
C VAL A 114 -12.57 -3.70 -6.05
N ILE A 115 -11.71 -3.38 -5.09
CA ILE A 115 -11.66 -2.06 -4.48
C ILE A 115 -10.26 -1.47 -4.58
N TYR A 116 -10.16 -0.20 -4.96
CA TYR A 116 -8.92 0.56 -4.98
C TYR A 116 -8.96 1.56 -3.82
N ILE A 117 -7.98 1.46 -2.92
CA ILE A 117 -7.93 2.30 -1.71
C ILE A 117 -6.63 3.09 -1.69
N LYS A 118 -6.74 4.40 -1.58
CA LYS A 118 -5.61 5.28 -1.34
C LYS A 118 -5.65 5.72 0.13
N SER A 119 -4.59 5.48 0.89
CA SER A 119 -4.61 5.73 2.33
C SER A 119 -3.29 6.25 2.87
N PHE A 120 -3.36 7.18 3.83
CA PHE A 120 -2.21 7.66 4.59
C PHE A 120 -1.94 6.83 5.85
N GLY A 121 -2.84 6.00 6.26
CA GLY A 121 -2.73 5.27 7.51
C GLY A 121 -3.33 3.86 7.44
N PRO A 122 -3.46 3.20 8.59
CA PRO A 122 -3.92 1.82 8.62
C PRO A 122 -5.41 1.67 8.29
N LEU A 123 -5.75 0.53 7.69
CA LEU A 123 -7.14 0.13 7.39
C LEU A 123 -7.77 -0.69 8.51
N CYS A 124 -6.95 -1.19 9.43
CA CYS A 124 -7.38 -1.97 10.60
C CYS A 124 -6.36 -1.79 11.72
N GLU A 125 -6.71 -2.26 12.91
CA GLU A 125 -5.75 -2.31 14.01
C GLU A 125 -4.63 -3.28 13.69
N LEU A 126 -3.40 -2.90 14.03
CA LEU A 126 -2.20 -3.68 13.80
C LEU A 126 -1.55 -4.07 15.13
N ASP A 127 -1.06 -5.30 15.20
CA ASP A 127 -0.25 -5.80 16.30
C ASP A 127 1.11 -6.29 15.76
N ALA A 128 1.96 -6.79 16.64
CA ALA A 128 3.28 -7.30 16.23
C ALA A 128 3.17 -8.46 15.24
N ALA A 129 2.17 -9.32 15.39
CA ALA A 129 1.94 -10.44 14.49
C ALA A 129 1.56 -9.97 13.08
N SER A 130 0.81 -8.89 12.97
CA SER A 130 0.42 -8.29 11.69
C SER A 130 1.61 -7.77 10.89
N LEU A 131 2.73 -7.44 11.55
CA LEU A 131 3.94 -6.92 10.92
C LEU A 131 5.00 -7.99 10.67
N ALA A 132 4.77 -9.22 11.12
CA ALA A 132 5.77 -10.30 11.06
C ALA A 132 6.16 -10.71 9.63
N PHE A 133 5.32 -10.42 8.63
CA PHE A 133 5.63 -10.70 7.23
C PHE A 133 6.68 -9.75 6.62
N LEU A 134 6.98 -8.62 7.27
CA LEU A 134 7.98 -7.66 6.80
C LEU A 134 9.38 -8.22 7.01
N LYS A 135 9.89 -8.91 6.00
CA LYS A 135 11.23 -9.48 6.02
C LYS A 135 12.18 -8.59 5.24
N PRO A 136 13.32 -8.19 5.85
CA PRO A 136 14.31 -7.38 5.14
C PRO A 136 14.77 -8.05 3.85
N SER A 137 14.95 -7.26 2.78
CA SER A 137 15.50 -7.77 1.54
C SER A 137 16.97 -8.14 1.72
N ALA A 138 17.49 -9.01 0.85
CA ALA A 138 18.90 -9.42 0.88
C ALA A 138 19.84 -8.21 0.73
N GLY A 139 19.46 -7.21 -0.08
CA GLY A 139 20.27 -5.99 -0.25
C GLY A 139 20.40 -5.18 1.03
N ILE A 140 19.33 -5.05 1.80
CA ILE A 140 19.34 -4.34 3.09
C ILE A 140 20.16 -5.11 4.13
N LEU A 141 20.01 -6.42 4.20
CA LEU A 141 20.79 -7.26 5.12
C LEU A 141 22.29 -7.18 4.83
N GLN A 142 22.69 -7.15 3.55
CA GLN A 142 24.09 -6.99 3.15
C GLN A 142 24.67 -5.64 3.55
N LYS A 143 23.89 -4.58 3.51
CA LYS A 143 24.33 -3.24 3.92
C LYS A 143 24.44 -3.10 5.43
N GLY A 144 23.81 -3.99 6.21
CA GLY A 144 23.79 -3.90 7.67
C GLY A 144 23.07 -2.67 8.21
N GLU A 145 22.24 -2.02 7.40
CA GLU A 145 21.49 -0.84 7.80
C GLU A 145 20.25 -1.22 8.62
N PRO A 146 19.94 -0.49 9.70
CA PRO A 146 18.68 -0.72 10.41
C PRO A 146 17.50 -0.28 9.54
N LEU A 147 16.42 -1.07 9.54
CA LEU A 147 15.20 -0.77 8.79
C LEU A 147 14.40 0.36 9.41
N PHE A 148 14.47 0.47 10.71
CA PHE A 148 13.75 1.47 11.48
C PHE A 148 14.74 2.19 12.37
N SER A 149 14.91 3.46 12.16
CA SER A 149 15.79 4.30 12.96
C SER A 149 15.00 5.45 13.59
#